data_35dd41ab1a7930fe129a2c4c2f165387
#
_entry.id   35dd41ab1a7930fe129a2c4c2f165387
#
_cell.length_a   1.000
_cell.length_b   1.000
_cell.length_c   1.000
_cell.angle_alpha   90.00
_cell.angle_beta   90.00
_cell.angle_gamma   90.00
#
_symmetry.space_group_name_H-M   'P 1'
#
loop_
_entity.id
_entity.type
_entity.pdbx_description
1 polymer ?
#
loop_
_entity_poly.entity_id
_entity_poly.type
_entity_poly.pdbx_seq_one_letter_code
_entity_poly.pdbx_strand_id
1 'polypeptide(L)'
;LRPISLTSISCKLLEHILFTHVVTHLNQNNFFISNQHGFRKHFSCQTQLFELVTDLHVSQHRLLCTDAIFVDLSKAFDRVRHQRLMAKICNLNLDDKTTHWIRSFLTDRLQSVKLNDHVSNPVGVSSGVPQGSVLGPLLFLIYINNLACNISSSIRLFADDCVIYREIVTSDDVSTLQHDLFTLTEWCEKWLMKINVEKTKHVQFSSTTRSETYNYLIDNAKIETVSSFKYLGVTFTSDLSWTPHIVKITSKACKKLGLLKRHLYLANSETRLHAYNALIRSSLEYAQIIWHPHQMCLTNMLESVQNKAARFILSSYSRYQSVSALKDELNLPPLTQRRQLSRLTFFHTLYHHPTPFARKFILPAPYTSARADHAHKVGPIFARTNKYQNSPLVLAINEWNSLPSSLVGQTDTSSFQTALLAFLAIQNTL
;
A
#
# COMPACT_ATOMS: atom_id res chain seq x y z
N LEU A 1 4.10 -16.91 16.43
CA LEU A 1 3.59 -15.93 17.41
C LEU A 1 4.36 -14.63 17.25
N ARG A 2 3.66 -13.49 17.33
CA ARG A 2 4.27 -12.16 17.40
C ARG A 2 4.09 -11.64 18.82
N PRO A 3 5.15 -11.14 19.50
CA PRO A 3 5.01 -10.54 20.81
C PRO A 3 4.22 -9.23 20.69
N ILE A 4 3.33 -8.94 21.63
CA ILE A 4 2.61 -7.69 21.72
C ILE A 4 2.90 -7.07 23.07
N SER A 5 3.40 -5.83 23.09
CA SER A 5 3.64 -5.07 24.30
C SER A 5 2.37 -4.35 24.73
N LEU A 6 1.94 -4.58 25.97
CA LEU A 6 0.84 -3.85 26.59
C LEU A 6 1.42 -2.69 27.39
N THR A 7 1.40 -1.50 26.84
CA THR A 7 1.78 -0.27 27.52
C THR A 7 0.58 0.38 28.21
N SER A 8 0.78 1.01 29.36
CA SER A 8 -0.28 1.73 30.07
C SER A 8 -0.79 2.93 29.24
N ILE A 9 -2.01 3.39 29.51
CA ILE A 9 -2.60 4.56 28.82
C ILE A 9 -1.75 5.81 29.04
N SER A 10 -1.27 6.04 30.26
CA SER A 10 -0.38 7.16 30.59
C SER A 10 0.94 7.10 29.83
N CYS A 11 1.53 5.90 29.69
CA CYS A 11 2.72 5.71 28.87
C CYS A 11 2.44 6.06 27.40
N LYS A 12 1.32 5.61 26.83
CA LYS A 12 0.95 5.94 25.44
C LYS A 12 0.75 7.43 25.22
N LEU A 13 0.17 8.15 26.20
CA LEU A 13 0.04 9.62 26.09
C LEU A 13 1.42 10.29 26.02
N LEU A 14 2.34 9.89 26.87
CA LEU A 14 3.72 10.40 26.84
C LEU A 14 4.44 10.01 25.55
N GLU A 15 4.27 8.78 25.10
CA GLU A 15 4.81 8.34 23.82
C GLU A 15 4.28 9.21 22.64
N HIS A 16 3.01 9.63 22.63
CA HIS A 16 2.46 10.54 21.62
C HIS A 16 3.13 11.92 21.61
N ILE A 17 3.38 12.47 22.79
CA ILE A 17 4.08 13.76 22.92
C ILE A 17 5.50 13.65 22.34
N LEU A 18 6.24 12.63 22.77
CA LEU A 18 7.59 12.38 22.28
C LEU A 18 7.61 12.05 20.78
N PHE A 19 6.67 11.24 20.30
CA PHE A 19 6.52 10.93 18.88
C PHE A 19 6.38 12.21 18.05
N THR A 20 5.48 13.12 18.48
CA THR A 20 5.25 14.39 17.78
C THR A 20 6.52 15.25 17.75
N HIS A 21 7.21 15.36 18.90
CA HIS A 21 8.46 16.12 19.00
C HIS A 21 9.54 15.55 18.09
N VAL A 22 9.81 14.24 18.17
CA VAL A 22 10.86 13.58 17.37
C VAL A 22 10.53 13.61 15.87
N VAL A 23 9.28 13.31 15.47
CA VAL A 23 8.89 13.34 14.05
C VAL A 23 8.98 14.74 13.47
N THR A 24 8.62 15.78 14.24
CA THR A 24 8.76 17.18 13.80
C THR A 24 10.22 17.52 13.54
N HIS A 25 11.12 17.19 14.47
CA HIS A 25 12.55 17.38 14.32
C HIS A 25 13.12 16.64 13.10
N LEU A 26 12.75 15.36 12.92
CA LEU A 26 13.21 14.54 11.79
C LEU A 26 12.72 15.08 10.44
N ASN A 27 11.47 15.57 10.37
CA ASN A 27 10.92 16.15 9.15
C ASN A 27 11.59 17.50 8.81
N GLN A 28 11.87 18.35 9.78
CA GLN A 28 12.58 19.61 9.59
C GLN A 28 14.00 19.40 9.04
N ASN A 29 14.64 18.29 9.41
CA ASN A 29 15.97 17.92 8.95
C ASN A 29 15.96 17.01 7.70
N ASN A 30 14.80 16.81 7.04
CA ASN A 30 14.65 15.92 5.87
C ASN A 30 15.26 14.53 6.07
N PHE A 31 15.15 13.99 7.28
CA PHE A 31 15.79 12.74 7.67
C PHE A 31 15.26 11.53 6.90
N PHE A 32 13.94 11.47 6.68
CA PHE A 32 13.33 10.30 6.05
C PHE A 32 13.57 10.27 4.54
N ILE A 33 14.05 9.13 4.06
CA ILE A 33 14.19 8.88 2.62
C ILE A 33 12.82 8.84 1.94
N SER A 34 12.75 9.33 0.70
CA SER A 34 11.50 9.37 -0.10
C SER A 34 10.94 7.99 -0.42
N ASN A 35 11.79 6.97 -0.43
CA ASN A 35 11.45 5.58 -0.76
C ASN A 35 10.68 4.85 0.37
N GLN A 36 10.64 5.40 1.59
CA GLN A 36 9.94 4.82 2.73
C GLN A 36 8.52 5.37 2.84
N HIS A 37 7.51 4.51 2.70
CA HIS A 37 6.10 4.87 2.81
C HIS A 37 5.43 4.40 4.11
N GLY A 38 6.04 3.43 4.81
CA GLY A 38 5.48 2.92 6.07
C GLY A 38 5.54 3.93 7.21
N PHE A 39 4.47 4.03 7.99
CA PHE A 39 4.36 4.85 9.21
C PHE A 39 4.71 6.34 9.03
N ARG A 40 4.56 6.89 7.84
CA ARG A 40 4.78 8.30 7.53
C ARG A 40 3.47 9.01 7.22
N LYS A 41 3.35 10.27 7.66
CA LYS A 41 2.20 11.12 7.33
C LYS A 41 2.12 11.34 5.82
N HIS A 42 0.92 11.30 5.25
CA HIS A 42 0.62 11.40 3.82
C HIS A 42 1.10 10.23 2.94
N PHE A 43 1.69 9.18 3.53
CA PHE A 43 2.07 7.96 2.84
C PHE A 43 1.20 6.78 3.30
N SER A 44 1.01 5.80 2.44
CA SER A 44 0.16 4.62 2.71
C SER A 44 0.60 3.43 1.84
N CYS A 45 0.02 2.25 2.08
CA CYS A 45 0.18 1.12 1.16
C CYS A 45 -0.23 1.50 -0.27
N GLN A 46 -1.24 2.36 -0.42
CA GLN A 46 -1.71 2.78 -1.74
C GLN A 46 -0.68 3.64 -2.46
N THR A 47 -0.01 4.60 -1.77
CA THR A 47 1.04 5.42 -2.38
C THR A 47 2.22 4.57 -2.82
N GLN A 48 2.65 3.62 -1.99
CA GLN A 48 3.72 2.67 -2.31
C GLN A 48 3.40 1.83 -3.55
N LEU A 49 2.20 1.21 -3.54
CA LEU A 49 1.75 0.37 -4.65
C LEU A 49 1.54 1.18 -5.93
N PHE A 50 1.04 2.41 -5.82
CA PHE A 50 0.81 3.29 -6.96
C PHE A 50 2.11 3.63 -7.70
N GLU A 51 3.16 3.99 -6.94
CA GLU A 51 4.47 4.28 -7.50
C GLU A 51 5.08 3.03 -8.18
N LEU A 52 5.08 1.89 -7.48
CA LEU A 52 5.58 0.63 -8.04
C LEU A 52 4.84 0.23 -9.33
N VAL A 53 3.50 0.23 -9.28
CA VAL A 53 2.67 -0.18 -10.44
C VAL A 53 2.85 0.77 -11.62
N THR A 54 3.01 2.07 -11.35
CA THR A 54 3.26 3.04 -12.42
C THR A 54 4.59 2.77 -13.11
N ASP A 55 5.68 2.56 -12.34
CA ASP A 55 6.99 2.24 -12.90
C ASP A 55 6.92 0.94 -13.74
N LEU A 56 6.26 -0.11 -13.23
CA LEU A 56 6.10 -1.38 -13.96
C LEU A 56 5.28 -1.23 -15.26
N HIS A 57 4.21 -0.43 -15.23
CA HIS A 57 3.42 -0.18 -16.44
C HIS A 57 4.17 0.66 -17.47
N VAL A 58 4.96 1.65 -17.04
CA VAL A 58 5.83 2.45 -17.92
C VAL A 58 6.86 1.56 -18.60
N SER A 59 7.51 0.68 -17.86
CA SER A 59 8.48 -0.29 -18.39
C SER A 59 7.82 -1.22 -19.42
N GLN A 60 6.69 -1.83 -19.08
CA GLN A 60 5.97 -2.69 -20.03
C GLN A 60 5.47 -1.95 -21.27
N HIS A 61 5.09 -0.67 -21.15
CA HIS A 61 4.70 0.14 -22.29
C HIS A 61 5.87 0.39 -23.26
N ARG A 62 7.09 0.45 -22.75
CA ARG A 62 8.33 0.52 -23.53
C ARG A 62 8.79 -0.85 -24.06
N LEU A 63 8.01 -1.91 -23.79
CA LEU A 63 8.36 -3.30 -24.11
C LEU A 63 9.65 -3.80 -23.41
N LEU A 64 9.97 -3.19 -22.26
CA LEU A 64 11.09 -3.59 -21.43
C LEU A 64 10.63 -4.61 -20.38
N CYS A 65 11.60 -5.45 -19.97
CA CYS A 65 11.44 -6.37 -18.86
C CYS A 65 11.89 -5.70 -17.55
N THR A 66 11.17 -5.93 -16.46
CA THR A 66 11.58 -5.48 -15.14
C THR A 66 11.70 -6.68 -14.21
N ASP A 67 12.89 -6.88 -13.66
CA ASP A 67 13.10 -7.85 -12.60
C ASP A 67 12.89 -7.17 -11.24
N ALA A 68 12.01 -7.74 -10.43
CA ALA A 68 11.68 -7.24 -9.09
C ALA A 68 11.89 -8.33 -8.04
N ILE A 69 12.60 -7.98 -6.97
CA ILE A 69 12.89 -8.85 -5.84
C ILE A 69 12.16 -8.32 -4.63
N PHE A 70 11.17 -9.09 -4.17
CA PHE A 70 10.40 -8.82 -2.96
C PHE A 70 11.12 -9.46 -1.78
N VAL A 71 11.74 -8.64 -0.96
CA VAL A 71 12.59 -9.07 0.14
C VAL A 71 11.79 -9.15 1.44
N ASP A 72 11.87 -10.28 2.14
CA ASP A 72 11.27 -10.49 3.46
C ASP A 72 12.36 -10.41 4.55
N LEU A 73 12.25 -9.43 5.45
CA LEU A 73 13.13 -9.33 6.61
C LEU A 73 12.58 -10.16 7.77
N SER A 74 13.35 -11.15 8.22
CA SER A 74 12.93 -12.06 9.29
C SER A 74 12.77 -11.35 10.64
N LYS A 75 11.53 -11.28 11.17
CA LYS A 75 11.23 -10.69 12.48
C LYS A 75 11.87 -9.30 12.67
N ALA A 76 11.71 -8.43 11.65
CA ALA A 76 12.43 -7.17 11.55
C ALA A 76 12.31 -6.30 12.82
N PHE A 77 11.11 -6.11 13.35
CA PHE A 77 10.86 -5.33 14.57
C PHE A 77 11.53 -5.93 15.80
N ASP A 78 11.59 -7.26 15.89
CA ASP A 78 12.18 -7.97 17.06
C ASP A 78 13.70 -8.01 17.02
N ARG A 79 14.31 -7.78 15.84
CA ARG A 79 15.76 -7.82 15.62
C ARG A 79 16.47 -6.49 15.80
N VAL A 80 15.76 -5.39 15.98
CA VAL A 80 16.37 -4.07 16.18
C VAL A 80 17.27 -4.10 17.42
N ARG A 81 18.58 -4.00 17.22
CA ARG A 81 19.56 -3.99 18.34
C ARG A 81 19.56 -2.64 19.02
N HIS A 82 19.27 -2.61 20.34
CA HIS A 82 19.15 -1.37 21.11
C HIS A 82 20.40 -0.50 21.05
N GLN A 83 21.59 -1.10 21.18
CA GLN A 83 22.87 -0.37 21.11
C GLN A 83 23.05 0.34 19.76
N ARG A 84 22.75 -0.36 18.65
CA ARG A 84 22.88 0.21 17.29
C ARG A 84 21.81 1.26 17.01
N LEU A 85 20.59 1.05 17.52
CA LEU A 85 19.52 2.04 17.44
C LEU A 85 19.91 3.30 18.21
N MET A 86 20.42 3.16 19.44
CA MET A 86 20.87 4.30 20.25
C MET A 86 22.03 5.05 19.60
N ALA A 87 22.97 4.35 18.94
CA ALA A 87 24.02 5.03 18.17
C ALA A 87 23.45 5.91 17.05
N LYS A 88 22.39 5.45 16.35
CA LYS A 88 21.70 6.30 15.36
C LYS A 88 20.98 7.48 16.01
N ILE A 89 20.27 7.24 17.11
CA ILE A 89 19.50 8.29 17.82
C ILE A 89 20.41 9.39 18.35
N CYS A 90 21.58 9.05 18.91
CA CYS A 90 22.56 10.05 19.37
C CYS A 90 23.08 10.95 18.22
N ASN A 91 23.07 10.47 16.98
CA ASN A 91 23.48 11.24 15.81
C ASN A 91 22.34 12.09 15.19
N LEU A 92 21.13 12.08 15.79
CA LEU A 92 19.99 12.86 15.29
C LEU A 92 19.93 14.28 15.83
N ASN A 93 20.87 14.67 16.72
CA ASN A 93 20.87 15.99 17.38
C ASN A 93 19.55 16.29 18.13
N LEU A 94 18.95 15.27 18.71
CA LEU A 94 17.84 15.41 19.66
C LEU A 94 18.37 15.94 21.00
N ASP A 95 17.48 16.59 21.76
CA ASP A 95 17.85 17.00 23.11
C ASP A 95 18.17 15.80 24.02
N ASP A 96 19.01 16.04 25.03
CA ASP A 96 19.49 14.98 25.92
C ASP A 96 18.37 14.30 26.71
N LYS A 97 17.32 15.03 27.09
CA LYS A 97 16.18 14.49 27.85
C LYS A 97 15.41 13.48 27.00
N THR A 98 15.10 13.85 25.76
CA THR A 98 14.44 12.95 24.80
C THR A 98 15.28 11.72 24.51
N THR A 99 16.58 11.89 24.28
CA THR A 99 17.52 10.78 24.04
C THR A 99 17.62 9.85 25.25
N HIS A 100 17.73 10.40 26.47
CA HIS A 100 17.76 9.63 27.70
C HIS A 100 16.45 8.87 27.93
N TRP A 101 15.32 9.50 27.68
CA TRP A 101 14.00 8.87 27.82
C TRP A 101 13.83 7.68 26.85
N ILE A 102 14.22 7.85 25.57
CA ILE A 102 14.18 6.74 24.59
C ILE A 102 15.08 5.59 25.05
N ARG A 103 16.25 5.89 25.58
CA ARG A 103 17.14 4.87 26.14
C ARG A 103 16.48 4.10 27.28
N SER A 104 15.90 4.79 28.26
CA SER A 104 15.17 4.20 29.37
C SER A 104 13.96 3.37 28.91
N PHE A 105 13.26 3.83 27.87
CA PHE A 105 12.14 3.11 27.27
C PHE A 105 12.54 1.75 26.66
N LEU A 106 13.77 1.61 26.19
CA LEU A 106 14.28 0.40 25.54
C LEU A 106 15.00 -0.55 26.51
N THR A 107 15.61 -0.02 27.58
CA THR A 107 16.42 -0.81 28.53
C THR A 107 15.59 -1.40 29.68
N ASP A 108 16.16 -2.37 30.36
CA ASP A 108 15.62 -3.00 31.57
C ASP A 108 14.20 -3.58 31.41
N ARG A 109 13.85 -3.95 30.17
CA ARG A 109 12.58 -4.57 29.88
C ARG A 109 12.62 -6.08 30.09
N LEU A 110 11.55 -6.59 30.68
CA LEU A 110 11.32 -8.02 30.87
C LEU A 110 10.12 -8.46 30.05
N GLN A 111 10.15 -9.67 29.52
CA GLN A 111 9.02 -10.32 28.87
C GLN A 111 8.78 -11.70 29.44
N SER A 112 7.49 -12.07 29.52
CA SER A 112 7.03 -13.41 29.88
C SER A 112 6.02 -13.90 28.85
N VAL A 113 5.99 -15.19 28.61
CA VAL A 113 4.98 -15.82 27.75
C VAL A 113 3.84 -16.35 28.64
N LYS A 114 2.61 -15.90 28.38
CA LYS A 114 1.41 -16.45 29.03
C LYS A 114 0.67 -17.38 28.07
N LEU A 115 0.43 -18.59 28.52
CA LEU A 115 -0.36 -19.58 27.79
C LEU A 115 -1.40 -20.16 28.76
N ASN A 116 -2.67 -19.84 28.53
CA ASN A 116 -3.76 -20.11 29.47
C ASN A 116 -3.44 -19.52 30.85
N ASP A 117 -3.38 -20.35 31.90
CA ASP A 117 -3.09 -19.94 33.29
C ASP A 117 -1.61 -20.03 33.66
N HIS A 118 -0.75 -20.47 32.73
CA HIS A 118 0.71 -20.60 32.95
C HIS A 118 1.45 -19.39 32.40
N VAL A 119 2.39 -18.88 33.20
CA VAL A 119 3.27 -17.76 32.83
C VAL A 119 4.70 -18.24 32.94
N SER A 120 5.51 -18.01 31.89
CA SER A 120 6.95 -18.33 31.92
C SER A 120 7.71 -17.39 32.86
N ASN A 121 8.91 -17.80 33.26
CA ASN A 121 9.84 -16.91 33.95
C ASN A 121 10.11 -15.67 33.07
N PRO A 122 10.27 -14.48 33.70
CA PRO A 122 10.65 -13.27 32.99
C PRO A 122 12.06 -13.40 32.38
N VAL A 123 12.22 -12.94 31.14
CA VAL A 123 13.49 -12.89 30.42
C VAL A 123 13.77 -11.47 29.96
N GLY A 124 15.01 -11.02 30.09
CA GLY A 124 15.45 -9.69 29.67
C GLY A 124 15.32 -9.51 28.15
N VAL A 125 14.83 -8.34 27.72
CA VAL A 125 14.67 -7.96 26.30
C VAL A 125 15.87 -7.12 25.88
N SER A 126 16.81 -7.71 25.13
CA SER A 126 18.03 -7.04 24.63
C SER A 126 17.92 -6.53 23.19
N SER A 127 16.82 -6.82 22.50
CA SER A 127 16.56 -6.42 21.12
C SER A 127 15.07 -6.27 20.86
N GLY A 128 14.76 -5.57 19.76
CA GLY A 128 13.40 -5.32 19.30
C GLY A 128 12.84 -4.01 19.81
N VAL A 129 11.96 -3.45 18.98
CA VAL A 129 11.11 -2.30 19.37
C VAL A 129 9.75 -2.81 19.80
N PRO A 130 9.15 -2.24 20.87
CA PRO A 130 7.89 -2.77 21.42
C PRO A 130 6.76 -2.73 20.38
N GLN A 131 6.29 -3.90 19.95
CA GLN A 131 5.12 -4.00 19.07
C GLN A 131 3.86 -3.68 19.88
N GLY A 132 3.12 -2.63 19.45
CA GLY A 132 1.94 -2.09 20.14
C GLY A 132 2.19 -0.80 20.93
N SER A 133 3.43 -0.29 20.97
CA SER A 133 3.75 1.06 21.41
C SER A 133 3.59 2.08 20.28
N VAL A 134 3.50 3.36 20.65
CA VAL A 134 3.43 4.48 19.69
C VAL A 134 4.79 4.76 19.07
N LEU A 135 5.87 4.64 19.83
CA LEU A 135 7.23 4.91 19.37
C LEU A 135 7.87 3.76 18.61
N GLY A 136 7.42 2.51 18.81
CA GLY A 136 8.02 1.34 18.17
C GLY A 136 8.19 1.48 16.65
N PRO A 137 7.14 1.83 15.91
CA PRO A 137 7.25 2.05 14.46
C PRO A 137 8.24 3.16 14.08
N LEU A 138 8.26 4.28 14.80
CA LEU A 138 9.20 5.38 14.55
C LEU A 138 10.66 4.96 14.78
N LEU A 139 10.92 4.27 15.87
CA LEU A 139 12.26 3.75 16.20
C LEU A 139 12.72 2.74 15.14
N PHE A 140 11.82 1.92 14.63
CA PHE A 140 12.10 1.04 13.51
C PHE A 140 12.46 1.81 12.24
N LEU A 141 11.70 2.87 11.88
CA LEU A 141 12.02 3.71 10.73
C LEU A 141 13.40 4.37 10.86
N ILE A 142 13.74 4.89 12.03
CA ILE A 142 15.09 5.45 12.30
C ILE A 142 16.17 4.37 12.07
N TYR A 143 15.90 3.14 12.50
CA TYR A 143 16.85 2.04 12.35
C TYR A 143 17.12 1.68 10.90
N ILE A 144 16.11 1.62 10.04
CA ILE A 144 16.24 1.19 8.64
C ILE A 144 16.43 2.32 7.63
N ASN A 145 16.41 3.59 8.06
CA ASN A 145 16.37 4.74 7.16
C ASN A 145 17.49 4.78 6.11
N ASN A 146 18.65 4.22 6.42
CA ASN A 146 19.79 4.17 5.52
C ASN A 146 19.92 2.85 4.73
N LEU A 147 18.88 2.00 4.73
CA LEU A 147 18.90 0.73 3.99
C LEU A 147 19.03 0.93 2.48
N ALA A 148 18.42 1.98 1.95
CA ALA A 148 18.48 2.29 0.52
C ALA A 148 19.77 3.02 0.08
N CYS A 149 20.69 3.32 1.02
CA CYS A 149 21.95 3.94 0.66
C CYS A 149 22.81 2.97 -0.17
N ASN A 150 23.42 3.49 -1.23
CA ASN A 150 24.29 2.75 -2.16
C ASN A 150 23.57 1.67 -2.99
N ILE A 151 22.25 1.70 -3.08
CA ILE A 151 21.46 0.88 -4.00
C ILE A 151 21.20 1.69 -5.26
N SER A 152 21.64 1.17 -6.41
CA SER A 152 21.52 1.83 -7.72
C SER A 152 20.18 1.56 -8.39
N SER A 153 19.59 0.41 -8.12
CA SER A 153 18.25 0.03 -8.61
C SER A 153 17.16 0.78 -7.86
N SER A 154 15.97 0.79 -8.43
CA SER A 154 14.79 1.33 -7.73
C SER A 154 14.46 0.49 -6.50
N ILE A 155 14.31 1.13 -5.37
CA ILE A 155 13.92 0.49 -4.12
C ILE A 155 12.69 1.17 -3.54
N ARG A 156 11.77 0.39 -2.99
CA ARG A 156 10.57 0.87 -2.28
C ARG A 156 10.45 0.14 -0.95
N LEU A 157 10.14 0.90 0.09
CA LEU A 157 10.05 0.42 1.46
C LEU A 157 8.68 0.74 2.06
N PHE A 158 8.08 -0.26 2.69
CA PHE A 158 6.92 -0.06 3.56
C PHE A 158 7.19 -0.74 4.90
N ALA A 159 7.75 0.01 5.82
CA ALA A 159 8.37 -0.53 7.04
C ALA A 159 9.42 -1.59 6.67
N ASP A 160 9.19 -2.85 7.07
CA ASP A 160 10.04 -4.00 6.77
C ASP A 160 9.80 -4.64 5.39
N ASP A 161 8.66 -4.37 4.75
CA ASP A 161 8.39 -4.84 3.39
C ASP A 161 9.24 -4.03 2.39
N CYS A 162 10.14 -4.72 1.70
CA CYS A 162 11.09 -4.12 0.75
C CYS A 162 10.91 -4.74 -0.64
N VAL A 163 10.96 -3.92 -1.67
CA VAL A 163 11.08 -4.37 -3.06
C VAL A 163 12.19 -3.59 -3.76
N ILE A 164 13.10 -4.32 -4.41
CA ILE A 164 14.16 -3.78 -5.26
C ILE A 164 13.86 -4.23 -6.68
N TYR A 165 13.88 -3.30 -7.65
CA TYR A 165 13.54 -3.63 -9.03
C TYR A 165 14.35 -2.77 -10.01
N ARG A 166 14.59 -3.36 -11.19
CA ARG A 166 15.34 -2.72 -12.27
C ARG A 166 14.78 -3.12 -13.64
N GLU A 167 14.72 -2.17 -14.57
CA GLU A 167 14.52 -2.46 -15.99
C GLU A 167 15.74 -3.18 -16.51
N ILE A 168 15.55 -4.33 -17.16
CA ILE A 168 16.62 -5.15 -17.71
C ILE A 168 16.68 -4.95 -19.23
N VAL A 169 17.71 -4.25 -19.67
CA VAL A 169 18.00 -3.99 -21.08
C VAL A 169 19.25 -4.76 -21.50
N THR A 170 20.24 -4.85 -20.62
CA THR A 170 21.53 -5.51 -20.86
C THR A 170 21.89 -6.47 -19.72
N SER A 171 22.92 -7.29 -19.93
CA SER A 171 23.50 -8.13 -18.86
C SER A 171 24.05 -7.32 -17.69
N ASP A 172 24.49 -6.08 -17.94
CA ASP A 172 25.01 -5.19 -16.89
C ASP A 172 23.92 -4.77 -15.90
N ASP A 173 22.66 -4.66 -16.36
CA ASP A 173 21.53 -4.38 -15.49
C ASP A 173 21.28 -5.53 -14.52
N VAL A 174 21.42 -6.77 -15.00
CA VAL A 174 21.32 -7.97 -14.14
C VAL A 174 22.43 -7.98 -13.10
N SER A 175 23.67 -7.70 -13.53
CA SER A 175 24.82 -7.63 -12.65
C SER A 175 24.67 -6.50 -11.59
N THR A 176 24.11 -5.36 -12.01
CA THR A 176 23.83 -4.24 -11.11
C THR A 176 22.76 -4.60 -10.07
N LEU A 177 21.66 -5.25 -10.48
CA LEU A 177 20.62 -5.69 -9.53
C LEU A 177 21.18 -6.75 -8.56
N GLN A 178 22.05 -7.67 -9.04
CA GLN A 178 22.72 -8.63 -8.18
C GLN A 178 23.68 -7.94 -7.18
N HIS A 179 24.42 -6.92 -7.62
CA HIS A 179 25.30 -6.13 -6.74
C HIS A 179 24.49 -5.37 -5.67
N ASP A 180 23.34 -4.81 -6.03
CA ASP A 180 22.44 -4.15 -5.08
C ASP A 180 21.90 -5.13 -4.02
N LEU A 181 21.63 -6.40 -4.38
CA LEU A 181 21.29 -7.44 -3.40
C LEU A 181 22.45 -7.76 -2.46
N PHE A 182 23.68 -7.77 -2.96
CA PHE A 182 24.86 -7.93 -2.13
C PHE A 182 25.00 -6.78 -1.14
N THR A 183 24.88 -5.53 -1.61
CA THR A 183 24.88 -4.31 -0.76
C THR A 183 23.79 -4.36 0.32
N LEU A 184 22.59 -4.87 -0.02
CA LEU A 184 21.53 -5.09 0.96
C LEU A 184 21.91 -6.13 2.01
N THR A 185 22.57 -7.22 1.60
CA THR A 185 23.02 -8.28 2.49
C THR A 185 24.09 -7.76 3.47
N GLU A 186 25.09 -7.02 2.97
CA GLU A 186 26.11 -6.36 3.82
C GLU A 186 25.47 -5.39 4.82
N TRP A 187 24.46 -4.63 4.38
CA TRP A 187 23.70 -3.78 5.29
C TRP A 187 23.00 -4.61 6.38
N CYS A 188 22.38 -5.73 6.01
CA CYS A 188 21.72 -6.62 6.97
C CYS A 188 22.71 -7.20 7.99
N GLU A 189 23.89 -7.64 7.57
CA GLU A 189 24.94 -8.11 8.45
C GLU A 189 25.42 -7.01 9.39
N LYS A 190 25.74 -5.84 8.85
CA LYS A 190 26.16 -4.66 9.63
C LYS A 190 25.12 -4.27 10.69
N TRP A 191 23.83 -4.36 10.39
CA TRP A 191 22.74 -3.94 11.29
C TRP A 191 22.09 -5.12 12.02
N LEU A 192 22.64 -6.34 11.90
CA LEU A 192 22.15 -7.58 12.53
C LEU A 192 20.69 -7.88 12.20
N MET A 193 20.28 -7.50 11.01
CA MET A 193 19.04 -7.92 10.39
C MET A 193 19.25 -9.25 9.65
N LYS A 194 18.19 -9.94 9.30
CA LYS A 194 18.30 -11.19 8.54
C LYS A 194 17.24 -11.23 7.44
N ILE A 195 17.69 -11.50 6.22
CA ILE A 195 16.80 -11.77 5.10
C ILE A 195 16.28 -13.20 5.22
N ASN A 196 14.99 -13.40 4.91
CA ASN A 196 14.41 -14.72 4.77
C ASN A 196 14.40 -15.09 3.27
N VAL A 197 15.41 -15.83 2.84
CA VAL A 197 15.57 -16.20 1.43
C VAL A 197 14.40 -17.05 0.94
N GLU A 198 13.86 -17.95 1.76
CA GLU A 198 12.71 -18.80 1.37
C GLU A 198 11.45 -18.01 1.06
N LYS A 199 11.22 -16.89 1.75
CA LYS A 199 10.08 -16.01 1.52
C LYS A 199 10.38 -14.90 0.53
N THR A 200 11.64 -14.56 0.32
CA THR A 200 12.06 -13.62 -0.70
C THR A 200 11.78 -14.22 -2.08
N LYS A 201 11.14 -13.45 -2.98
CA LYS A 201 10.74 -13.93 -4.30
C LYS A 201 11.18 -12.97 -5.38
N HIS A 202 11.59 -13.53 -6.50
CA HIS A 202 11.83 -12.83 -7.74
C HIS A 202 10.58 -12.93 -8.63
N VAL A 203 10.16 -11.81 -9.19
CA VAL A 203 9.11 -11.75 -10.22
C VAL A 203 9.66 -10.96 -11.40
N GLN A 204 9.67 -11.59 -12.56
CA GLN A 204 10.00 -10.93 -13.80
C GLN A 204 8.74 -10.37 -14.45
N PHE A 205 8.63 -9.05 -14.53
CA PHE A 205 7.50 -8.37 -15.17
C PHE A 205 7.81 -8.11 -16.63
N SER A 206 7.08 -8.78 -17.53
CA SER A 206 7.25 -8.65 -18.97
C SER A 206 5.90 -8.71 -19.69
N SER A 207 5.79 -8.02 -20.82
CA SER A 207 4.68 -8.16 -21.76
C SER A 207 4.93 -9.22 -22.82
N THR A 208 6.16 -9.75 -22.91
CA THR A 208 6.57 -10.75 -23.90
C THR A 208 6.85 -12.10 -23.25
N THR A 209 6.54 -13.18 -23.95
CA THR A 209 6.79 -14.55 -23.49
C THR A 209 8.24 -15.01 -23.69
N ARG A 210 9.09 -14.22 -24.35
CA ARG A 210 10.47 -14.53 -24.71
C ARG A 210 11.50 -13.76 -23.89
N SER A 211 11.28 -13.53 -22.60
CA SER A 211 12.31 -12.95 -21.75
C SER A 211 13.19 -14.05 -21.16
N GLU A 212 14.50 -13.86 -21.24
CA GLU A 212 15.46 -14.69 -20.51
C GLU A 212 15.20 -14.53 -19.01
N THR A 213 15.21 -15.65 -18.28
CA THR A 213 15.07 -15.65 -16.82
C THR A 213 16.45 -15.68 -16.19
N TYR A 214 16.73 -14.70 -15.35
CA TYR A 214 17.99 -14.62 -14.62
C TYR A 214 17.86 -15.19 -13.22
N ASN A 215 18.98 -15.71 -12.70
CA ASN A 215 19.04 -16.27 -11.36
C ASN A 215 19.73 -15.26 -10.42
N TYR A 216 19.01 -14.81 -9.42
CA TYR A 216 19.55 -13.94 -8.37
C TYR A 216 19.85 -14.73 -7.10
N LEU A 217 20.89 -14.32 -6.40
CA LEU A 217 21.41 -14.98 -5.20
C LEU A 217 21.41 -14.03 -4.00
N ILE A 218 21.09 -14.56 -2.83
CA ILE A 218 21.32 -13.94 -1.53
C ILE A 218 22.03 -14.99 -0.66
N ASP A 219 23.18 -14.66 -0.07
CA ASP A 219 24.00 -15.58 0.75
C ASP A 219 24.27 -16.91 0.02
N ASN A 220 24.61 -16.85 -1.27
CA ASN A 220 24.79 -18.01 -2.17
C ASN A 220 23.56 -18.90 -2.36
N ALA A 221 22.41 -18.53 -1.79
CA ALA A 221 21.15 -19.24 -2.00
C ALA A 221 20.36 -18.59 -3.14
N LYS A 222 19.86 -19.41 -4.07
CA LYS A 222 19.06 -18.94 -5.21
C LYS A 222 17.70 -18.45 -4.73
N ILE A 223 17.31 -17.25 -5.18
CA ILE A 223 15.97 -16.72 -4.99
C ILE A 223 15.00 -17.43 -5.93
N GLU A 224 13.87 -17.89 -5.41
CA GLU A 224 12.84 -18.53 -6.21
C GLU A 224 12.15 -17.51 -7.14
N THR A 225 12.12 -17.80 -8.44
CA THR A 225 11.36 -17.03 -9.42
C THR A 225 9.93 -17.54 -9.46
N VAL A 226 8.96 -16.62 -9.31
CA VAL A 226 7.54 -16.94 -9.30
C VAL A 226 6.78 -16.11 -10.32
N SER A 227 5.70 -16.65 -10.88
CA SER A 227 4.83 -15.93 -11.83
C SER A 227 3.86 -14.98 -11.14
N SER A 228 3.68 -15.09 -9.83
CA SER A 228 2.83 -14.20 -9.05
C SER A 228 3.31 -14.07 -7.61
N PHE A 229 3.15 -12.88 -7.04
CA PHE A 229 3.51 -12.59 -5.66
C PHE A 229 2.48 -11.68 -4.99
N LYS A 230 2.26 -11.84 -3.69
CA LYS A 230 1.38 -10.97 -2.91
C LYS A 230 2.21 -9.93 -2.16
N TYR A 231 2.12 -8.67 -2.59
CA TYR A 231 2.81 -7.54 -1.97
C TYR A 231 1.79 -6.54 -1.40
N LEU A 232 1.96 -6.12 -0.15
CA LEU A 232 1.08 -5.19 0.56
C LEU A 232 -0.42 -5.49 0.35
N GLY A 233 -0.79 -6.77 0.42
CA GLY A 233 -2.18 -7.20 0.30
C GLY A 233 -2.70 -7.41 -1.12
N VAL A 234 -2.03 -6.91 -2.15
CA VAL A 234 -2.37 -7.06 -3.58
C VAL A 234 -1.57 -8.20 -4.21
N THR A 235 -2.22 -9.02 -5.04
CA THR A 235 -1.53 -10.10 -5.79
C THR A 235 -1.13 -9.57 -7.16
N PHE A 236 0.16 -9.54 -7.42
CA PHE A 236 0.78 -9.19 -8.69
C PHE A 236 1.05 -10.45 -9.50
N THR A 237 0.89 -10.36 -10.80
CA THR A 237 1.32 -11.39 -11.77
C THR A 237 2.39 -10.80 -12.68
N SER A 238 3.24 -11.65 -13.23
CA SER A 238 4.33 -11.25 -14.13
C SER A 238 3.86 -10.46 -15.35
N ASP A 239 2.62 -10.67 -15.77
CA ASP A 239 1.96 -9.92 -16.85
C ASP A 239 1.13 -8.72 -16.35
N LEU A 240 1.15 -8.38 -15.06
CA LEU A 240 0.30 -7.36 -14.43
C LEU A 240 -1.21 -7.55 -14.70
N SER A 241 -1.68 -8.79 -14.80
CA SER A 241 -3.11 -9.11 -14.88
C SER A 241 -3.74 -9.08 -13.49
N TRP A 242 -4.87 -8.41 -13.34
CA TRP A 242 -5.58 -8.34 -12.07
C TRP A 242 -6.56 -9.50 -11.83
N THR A 243 -6.71 -10.39 -12.82
CA THR A 243 -7.66 -11.54 -12.73
C THR A 243 -7.44 -12.40 -11.49
N PRO A 244 -6.21 -12.88 -11.15
CA PRO A 244 -6.01 -13.71 -9.97
C PRO A 244 -6.30 -12.97 -8.66
N HIS A 245 -5.98 -11.66 -8.60
CA HIS A 245 -6.29 -10.83 -7.43
C HIS A 245 -7.80 -10.71 -7.24
N ILE A 246 -8.55 -10.35 -8.29
CA ILE A 246 -10.00 -10.14 -8.24
C ILE A 246 -10.74 -11.45 -7.91
N VAL A 247 -10.36 -12.56 -8.51
CA VAL A 247 -10.90 -13.89 -8.19
C VAL A 247 -10.70 -14.21 -6.70
N LYS A 248 -9.51 -13.93 -6.17
CA LYS A 248 -9.19 -14.20 -4.75
C LYS A 248 -10.00 -13.33 -3.79
N ILE A 249 -10.11 -12.01 -4.05
CA ILE A 249 -10.87 -11.12 -3.15
C ILE A 249 -12.37 -11.37 -3.22
N THR A 250 -12.93 -11.63 -4.40
CA THR A 250 -14.36 -11.96 -4.57
C THR A 250 -14.72 -13.29 -3.93
N SER A 251 -13.88 -14.31 -4.09
CA SER A 251 -14.06 -15.61 -3.40
C SER A 251 -14.06 -15.44 -1.88
N LYS A 252 -13.09 -14.68 -1.34
CA LYS A 252 -13.02 -14.37 0.09
C LYS A 252 -14.24 -13.58 0.57
N ALA A 253 -14.70 -12.61 -0.21
CA ALA A 253 -15.89 -11.81 0.08
C ALA A 253 -17.16 -12.68 0.09
N CYS A 254 -17.32 -13.60 -0.87
CA CYS A 254 -18.43 -14.55 -0.89
C CYS A 254 -18.43 -15.48 0.34
N LYS A 255 -17.27 -15.97 0.78
CA LYS A 255 -17.15 -16.78 2.00
C LYS A 255 -17.58 -16.00 3.25
N LYS A 256 -17.12 -14.73 3.36
CA LYS A 256 -17.54 -13.83 4.45
C LYS A 256 -19.06 -13.56 4.40
N LEU A 257 -19.63 -13.33 3.21
CA LEU A 257 -21.07 -13.12 3.05
C LEU A 257 -21.86 -14.36 3.48
N GLY A 258 -21.38 -15.56 3.16
CA GLY A 258 -21.96 -16.82 3.64
C GLY A 258 -21.93 -16.93 5.17
N LEU A 259 -20.85 -16.46 5.81
CA LEU A 259 -20.75 -16.40 7.28
C LEU A 259 -21.79 -15.41 7.85
N LEU A 260 -21.87 -14.19 7.31
CA LEU A 260 -22.86 -13.18 7.75
C LEU A 260 -24.29 -13.68 7.61
N LYS A 261 -24.63 -14.38 6.52
CA LYS A 261 -25.95 -14.97 6.31
C LYS A 261 -26.34 -15.98 7.41
N ARG A 262 -25.37 -16.75 7.90
CA ARG A 262 -25.61 -17.73 8.97
C ARG A 262 -25.77 -17.09 10.36
N HIS A 263 -24.95 -16.06 10.65
CA HIS A 263 -24.94 -15.47 12.00
C HIS A 263 -25.90 -14.30 12.16
N LEU A 264 -26.27 -13.62 11.08
CA LEU A 264 -27.11 -12.42 11.10
C LEU A 264 -28.49 -12.66 10.45
N TYR A 265 -28.97 -13.91 10.37
CA TYR A 265 -30.25 -14.22 9.71
C TYR A 265 -31.47 -13.62 10.42
N LEU A 266 -31.40 -13.36 11.74
CA LEU A 266 -32.43 -12.71 12.53
C LEU A 266 -32.20 -11.21 12.74
N ALA A 267 -31.03 -10.68 12.34
CA ALA A 267 -30.71 -9.28 12.50
C ALA A 267 -31.55 -8.39 11.56
N ASN A 268 -31.76 -7.15 11.91
CA ASN A 268 -32.42 -6.17 11.05
C ASN A 268 -31.54 -5.78 9.86
N SER A 269 -32.13 -5.11 8.86
CA SER A 269 -31.43 -4.65 7.64
C SER A 269 -30.26 -3.71 7.93
N GLU A 270 -30.40 -2.83 8.90
CA GLU A 270 -29.37 -1.89 9.30
C GLU A 270 -28.11 -2.59 9.83
N THR A 271 -28.27 -3.53 10.77
CA THR A 271 -27.16 -4.35 11.29
C THR A 271 -26.46 -5.13 10.19
N ARG A 272 -27.22 -5.75 9.26
CA ARG A 272 -26.67 -6.47 8.12
C ARG A 272 -25.90 -5.53 7.18
N LEU A 273 -26.40 -4.32 6.94
CA LEU A 273 -25.77 -3.31 6.12
C LEU A 273 -24.43 -2.84 6.75
N HIS A 274 -24.42 -2.57 8.05
CA HIS A 274 -23.19 -2.24 8.77
C HIS A 274 -22.16 -3.37 8.71
N ALA A 275 -22.58 -4.62 8.90
CA ALA A 275 -21.69 -5.77 8.78
C ALA A 275 -21.13 -5.96 7.36
N TYR A 276 -21.95 -5.74 6.33
CA TYR A 276 -21.50 -5.75 4.94
C TYR A 276 -20.46 -4.66 4.68
N ASN A 277 -20.74 -3.44 5.08
CA ASN A 277 -19.82 -2.31 4.88
C ASN A 277 -18.48 -2.52 5.58
N ALA A 278 -18.50 -2.97 6.82
CA ALA A 278 -17.29 -3.16 7.63
C ALA A 278 -16.44 -4.36 7.18
N LEU A 279 -17.05 -5.50 6.86
CA LEU A 279 -16.33 -6.77 6.71
C LEU A 279 -16.14 -7.20 5.25
N ILE A 280 -17.06 -6.81 4.37
CA ILE A 280 -17.05 -7.24 2.96
C ILE A 280 -16.63 -6.12 2.05
N ARG A 281 -17.35 -4.99 2.03
CA ARG A 281 -17.06 -3.86 1.16
C ARG A 281 -15.65 -3.33 1.38
N SER A 282 -15.22 -3.16 2.62
CA SER A 282 -13.85 -2.74 2.96
C SER A 282 -12.78 -3.63 2.34
N SER A 283 -13.03 -4.95 2.25
CA SER A 283 -12.08 -5.89 1.61
C SER A 283 -12.14 -5.88 0.08
N LEU A 284 -13.28 -5.48 -0.53
CA LEU A 284 -13.42 -5.32 -1.98
C LEU A 284 -12.85 -3.97 -2.46
N GLU A 285 -12.72 -2.99 -1.57
CA GLU A 285 -12.24 -1.64 -1.90
C GLU A 285 -10.77 -1.42 -1.50
N TYR A 286 -10.15 -2.36 -0.80
CA TYR A 286 -8.75 -2.24 -0.40
C TYR A 286 -7.82 -2.06 -1.60
N ALA A 287 -7.05 -0.98 -1.64
CA ALA A 287 -6.12 -0.63 -2.70
C ALA A 287 -6.75 -0.62 -4.13
N GLN A 288 -8.06 -0.36 -4.23
CA GLN A 288 -8.83 -0.42 -5.48
C GLN A 288 -8.34 0.56 -6.57
N ILE A 289 -7.60 1.59 -6.19
CA ILE A 289 -6.98 2.52 -7.13
C ILE A 289 -5.88 1.86 -7.97
N ILE A 290 -5.31 0.73 -7.48
CA ILE A 290 -4.19 0.03 -8.11
C ILE A 290 -4.67 -0.98 -9.16
N TRP A 291 -5.69 -1.77 -8.82
CA TRP A 291 -6.11 -2.96 -9.58
C TRP A 291 -7.46 -2.78 -10.27
N HIS A 292 -7.77 -1.58 -10.76
CA HIS A 292 -9.02 -1.34 -11.48
C HIS A 292 -9.15 -2.25 -12.72
N PRO A 293 -10.18 -3.14 -12.79
CA PRO A 293 -10.40 -3.99 -13.94
C PRO A 293 -11.06 -3.19 -15.07
N HIS A 294 -10.49 -3.25 -16.26
CA HIS A 294 -11.12 -2.75 -17.49
C HIS A 294 -12.00 -3.81 -18.16
N GLN A 295 -11.85 -5.07 -17.78
CA GLN A 295 -12.61 -6.18 -18.33
C GLN A 295 -13.98 -6.29 -17.65
N MET A 296 -15.06 -6.32 -18.45
CA MET A 296 -16.45 -6.38 -17.97
C MET A 296 -16.73 -7.61 -17.09
N CYS A 297 -16.15 -8.78 -17.44
CA CYS A 297 -16.31 -10.00 -16.64
C CYS A 297 -15.80 -9.85 -15.21
N LEU A 298 -14.67 -9.17 -15.01
CA LEU A 298 -14.09 -8.93 -13.69
C LEU A 298 -14.88 -7.88 -12.90
N THR A 299 -15.34 -6.83 -13.58
CA THR A 299 -16.25 -5.83 -13.01
C THR A 299 -17.53 -6.48 -12.52
N ASN A 300 -18.17 -7.30 -13.38
CA ASN A 300 -19.39 -8.03 -13.04
C ASN A 300 -19.18 -9.02 -11.88
N MET A 301 -17.99 -9.64 -11.77
CA MET A 301 -17.64 -10.51 -10.66
C MET A 301 -17.65 -9.76 -9.33
N LEU A 302 -17.10 -8.55 -9.28
CA LEU A 302 -17.13 -7.68 -8.10
C LEU A 302 -18.56 -7.24 -7.76
N GLU A 303 -19.30 -6.74 -8.75
CA GLU A 303 -20.70 -6.30 -8.58
C GLU A 303 -21.61 -7.44 -8.11
N SER A 304 -21.37 -8.68 -8.56
CA SER A 304 -22.15 -9.83 -8.15
C SER A 304 -22.13 -10.08 -6.63
N VAL A 305 -21.01 -9.74 -5.98
CA VAL A 305 -20.89 -9.85 -4.51
C VAL A 305 -21.80 -8.83 -3.84
N GLN A 306 -21.78 -7.57 -4.30
CA GLN A 306 -22.66 -6.51 -3.79
C GLN A 306 -24.12 -6.81 -4.05
N ASN A 307 -24.46 -7.32 -5.24
CA ASN A 307 -25.80 -7.73 -5.58
C ASN A 307 -26.35 -8.86 -4.66
N LYS A 308 -25.51 -9.86 -4.35
CA LYS A 308 -25.85 -10.91 -3.38
C LYS A 308 -25.99 -10.37 -1.96
N ALA A 309 -25.21 -9.36 -1.61
CA ALA A 309 -25.28 -8.70 -0.31
C ALA A 309 -26.58 -7.86 -0.18
N ALA A 310 -26.95 -7.08 -1.18
CA ALA A 310 -28.20 -6.30 -1.17
C ALA A 310 -29.43 -7.19 -0.97
N ARG A 311 -29.51 -8.32 -1.69
CA ARG A 311 -30.58 -9.32 -1.47
C ARG A 311 -30.61 -9.90 -0.06
N PHE A 312 -29.46 -10.15 0.53
CA PHE A 312 -29.35 -10.63 1.93
C PHE A 312 -29.76 -9.57 2.93
N ILE A 313 -29.33 -8.33 2.75
CA ILE A 313 -29.61 -7.23 3.69
C ILE A 313 -31.12 -7.00 3.81
N LEU A 314 -31.81 -6.93 2.66
CA LEU A 314 -33.26 -6.70 2.59
C LEU A 314 -34.10 -7.99 2.66
N SER A 315 -33.47 -9.16 2.82
CA SER A 315 -34.15 -10.47 2.76
C SER A 315 -35.01 -10.67 1.50
N SER A 316 -34.61 -10.03 0.40
CA SER A 316 -35.35 -10.05 -0.87
C SER A 316 -34.69 -10.94 -1.89
N TYR A 317 -35.29 -12.11 -2.15
CA TYR A 317 -34.77 -13.13 -3.07
C TYR A 317 -35.67 -13.34 -4.31
N SER A 318 -36.71 -12.53 -4.48
CA SER A 318 -37.59 -12.60 -5.63
C SER A 318 -36.83 -12.35 -6.93
N ARG A 319 -37.13 -13.14 -7.96
CA ARG A 319 -36.58 -12.97 -9.32
C ARG A 319 -37.08 -11.71 -10.02
N TYR A 320 -38.26 -11.23 -9.62
CA TYR A 320 -38.95 -10.08 -10.21
C TYR A 320 -38.48 -8.76 -9.62
N GLN A 321 -37.76 -8.77 -8.50
CA GLN A 321 -37.28 -7.54 -7.87
C GLN A 321 -35.93 -7.12 -8.45
N SER A 322 -35.87 -5.90 -8.94
CA SER A 322 -34.65 -5.30 -9.49
C SER A 322 -33.58 -5.16 -8.42
N VAL A 323 -32.37 -5.68 -8.69
CA VAL A 323 -31.22 -5.53 -7.80
C VAL A 323 -30.75 -4.08 -7.72
N SER A 324 -30.94 -3.30 -8.79
CA SER A 324 -30.65 -1.87 -8.79
C SER A 324 -31.53 -1.17 -7.76
N ALA A 325 -32.84 -1.40 -7.78
CA ALA A 325 -33.75 -0.83 -6.79
C ALA A 325 -33.40 -1.21 -5.35
N LEU A 326 -32.96 -2.45 -5.08
CA LEU A 326 -32.48 -2.85 -3.77
C LEU A 326 -31.19 -2.10 -3.34
N LYS A 327 -30.30 -1.83 -4.28
CA LYS A 327 -29.08 -1.07 -4.00
C LYS A 327 -29.39 0.41 -3.76
N ASP A 328 -30.34 0.97 -4.48
CA ASP A 328 -30.78 2.36 -4.33
C ASP A 328 -31.45 2.57 -2.96
N GLU A 329 -32.32 1.64 -2.54
CA GLU A 329 -32.93 1.65 -1.20
C GLU A 329 -31.87 1.61 -0.09
N LEU A 330 -30.77 0.86 -0.29
CA LEU A 330 -29.67 0.73 0.66
C LEU A 330 -28.61 1.83 0.52
N ASN A 331 -28.76 2.78 -0.40
CA ASN A 331 -27.73 3.76 -0.73
C ASN A 331 -26.36 3.10 -1.05
N LEU A 332 -26.38 2.02 -1.83
CA LEU A 332 -25.20 1.29 -2.27
C LEU A 332 -24.87 1.61 -3.74
N PRO A 333 -24.07 2.64 -4.03
CA PRO A 333 -23.67 2.94 -5.40
C PRO A 333 -22.84 1.79 -5.99
N PRO A 334 -22.78 1.67 -7.34
CA PRO A 334 -21.95 0.68 -8.00
C PRO A 334 -20.49 0.72 -7.51
N LEU A 335 -19.87 -0.42 -7.36
CA LEU A 335 -18.46 -0.50 -6.95
C LEU A 335 -17.52 0.15 -7.99
N THR A 336 -17.90 0.21 -9.26
CA THR A 336 -17.20 0.98 -10.32
C THR A 336 -17.15 2.46 -10.01
N GLN A 337 -18.26 3.05 -9.65
CA GLN A 337 -18.34 4.47 -9.25
C GLN A 337 -17.50 4.75 -7.99
N ARG A 338 -17.54 3.85 -7.03
CA ARG A 338 -16.73 3.96 -5.81
C ARG A 338 -15.22 3.89 -6.10
N ARG A 339 -14.81 3.03 -7.06
CA ARG A 339 -13.42 2.99 -7.54
C ARG A 339 -13.01 4.30 -8.23
N GLN A 340 -13.87 4.86 -9.05
CA GLN A 340 -13.64 6.15 -9.71
C GLN A 340 -13.51 7.28 -8.67
N LEU A 341 -14.42 7.35 -7.71
CA LEU A 341 -14.36 8.31 -6.60
C LEU A 341 -13.02 8.21 -5.84
N SER A 342 -12.63 6.99 -5.45
CA SER A 342 -11.38 6.77 -4.71
C SER A 342 -10.15 7.16 -5.54
N ARG A 343 -10.14 6.85 -6.82
CA ARG A 343 -9.04 7.16 -7.74
C ARG A 343 -8.88 8.67 -7.92
N LEU A 344 -9.98 9.38 -8.18
CA LEU A 344 -9.97 10.83 -8.36
C LEU A 344 -9.64 11.57 -7.06
N THR A 345 -10.14 11.11 -5.91
CA THR A 345 -9.78 11.67 -4.59
C THR A 345 -8.28 11.47 -4.31
N PHE A 346 -7.74 10.29 -4.61
CA PHE A 346 -6.31 10.02 -4.49
C PHE A 346 -5.48 10.89 -5.44
N PHE A 347 -5.91 11.04 -6.69
CA PHE A 347 -5.23 11.89 -7.67
C PHE A 347 -5.26 13.36 -7.27
N HIS A 348 -6.39 13.86 -6.76
CA HIS A 348 -6.53 15.20 -6.18
C HIS A 348 -5.49 15.44 -5.08
N THR A 349 -5.32 14.46 -4.17
CA THR A 349 -4.32 14.55 -3.11
C THR A 349 -2.89 14.62 -3.67
N LEU A 350 -2.58 13.82 -4.70
CA LEU A 350 -1.27 13.85 -5.36
C LEU A 350 -1.03 15.16 -6.12
N TYR A 351 -2.08 15.74 -6.70
CA TYR A 351 -2.00 17.00 -7.46
C TYR A 351 -1.70 18.18 -6.54
N HIS A 352 -2.44 18.32 -5.43
CA HIS A 352 -2.29 19.43 -4.49
C HIS A 352 -1.15 19.25 -3.48
N HIS A 353 -0.73 18.01 -3.19
CA HIS A 353 0.38 17.68 -2.31
C HIS A 353 1.40 16.77 -3.00
N PRO A 354 2.13 17.29 -4.01
CA PRO A 354 2.93 16.47 -4.88
C PRO A 354 4.14 15.86 -4.16
N THR A 355 4.22 14.54 -4.18
CA THR A 355 5.42 13.78 -3.82
C THR A 355 6.50 13.96 -4.91
N PRO A 356 7.78 13.64 -4.64
CA PRO A 356 8.81 13.61 -5.68
C PRO A 356 8.42 12.76 -6.91
N PHE A 357 7.70 11.64 -6.67
CA PHE A 357 7.15 10.81 -7.73
C PHE A 357 6.06 11.54 -8.53
N ALA A 358 5.10 12.16 -7.86
CA ALA A 358 4.01 12.89 -8.51
C ALA A 358 4.55 14.01 -9.42
N ARG A 359 5.56 14.75 -8.97
CA ARG A 359 6.22 15.79 -9.77
C ARG A 359 6.82 15.29 -11.08
N LYS A 360 7.22 14.02 -11.15
CA LYS A 360 7.77 13.41 -12.37
C LYS A 360 6.70 13.16 -13.43
N PHE A 361 5.47 12.85 -13.04
CA PHE A 361 4.42 12.37 -13.93
C PHE A 361 3.22 13.30 -14.06
N ILE A 362 2.93 14.10 -13.01
CA ILE A 362 1.80 15.04 -13.01
C ILE A 362 2.34 16.41 -13.44
N LEU A 363 2.47 16.58 -14.74
CA LEU A 363 2.95 17.81 -15.36
C LEU A 363 1.78 18.59 -15.93
N PRO A 364 1.82 19.94 -15.91
CA PRO A 364 0.81 20.75 -16.58
C PRO A 364 0.70 20.38 -18.06
N ALA A 365 -0.51 20.46 -18.61
CA ALA A 365 -0.71 20.21 -20.02
C ALA A 365 0.05 21.27 -20.85
N PRO A 366 0.75 20.87 -21.93
CA PRO A 366 1.46 21.80 -22.79
C PRO A 366 0.54 22.78 -23.53
N TYR A 367 -0.73 22.38 -23.67
CA TYR A 367 -1.78 23.20 -24.26
C TYR A 367 -3.10 23.00 -23.50
N THR A 368 -3.81 24.11 -23.26
CA THR A 368 -5.16 24.11 -22.66
C THR A 368 -6.09 24.94 -23.53
N SER A 369 -7.23 24.35 -23.96
CA SER A 369 -8.24 25.06 -24.70
C SER A 369 -9.14 25.83 -23.74
N ALA A 370 -9.26 27.15 -23.91
CA ALA A 370 -10.12 27.99 -23.08
C ALA A 370 -11.62 27.61 -23.14
N ARG A 371 -12.04 26.87 -24.17
CA ARG A 371 -13.44 26.47 -24.37
C ARG A 371 -13.76 25.07 -23.82
N ALA A 372 -12.79 24.16 -23.79
CA ALA A 372 -13.02 22.75 -23.51
C ALA A 372 -12.29 22.26 -22.26
N ASP A 373 -11.23 22.94 -21.83
CA ASP A 373 -10.35 22.46 -20.76
C ASP A 373 -10.47 23.35 -19.51
N HIS A 374 -10.15 22.76 -18.37
CA HIS A 374 -9.99 23.52 -17.12
C HIS A 374 -8.51 23.91 -16.87
N ALA A 375 -8.28 24.95 -16.07
CA ALA A 375 -6.94 25.48 -15.79
C ALA A 375 -5.98 24.46 -15.11
N HIS A 376 -6.52 23.44 -14.47
CA HIS A 376 -5.75 22.38 -13.77
C HIS A 376 -5.54 21.12 -14.62
N LYS A 377 -5.63 21.26 -15.96
CA LYS A 377 -5.42 20.13 -16.87
C LYS A 377 -3.99 19.61 -16.77
N VAL A 378 -3.86 18.29 -16.67
CA VAL A 378 -2.58 17.59 -16.63
C VAL A 378 -2.26 17.06 -18.04
N GLY A 379 -0.96 17.07 -18.38
CA GLY A 379 -0.49 16.54 -19.66
C GLY A 379 -0.93 15.10 -19.89
N PRO A 380 -1.65 14.80 -20.99
CA PRO A 380 -2.10 13.45 -21.27
C PRO A 380 -0.92 12.54 -21.55
N ILE A 381 -0.97 11.31 -21.05
CA ILE A 381 0.04 10.28 -21.32
C ILE A 381 -0.45 9.41 -22.48
N PHE A 382 0.36 9.34 -23.54
CA PHE A 382 0.04 8.51 -24.69
C PHE A 382 0.13 7.02 -24.35
N ALA A 383 -0.93 6.27 -24.63
CA ALA A 383 -1.02 4.83 -24.35
C ALA A 383 -1.26 4.03 -25.65
N ARG A 384 -0.32 3.14 -25.99
CA ARG A 384 -0.43 2.25 -27.17
C ARG A 384 -1.35 1.05 -26.93
N THR A 385 -1.54 0.64 -25.68
CA THR A 385 -2.27 -0.57 -25.31
C THR A 385 -3.41 -0.25 -24.36
N ASN A 386 -4.53 -0.98 -24.47
CA ASN A 386 -5.64 -0.86 -23.53
C ASN A 386 -5.22 -1.08 -22.08
N LYS A 387 -4.25 -1.95 -21.84
CA LYS A 387 -3.70 -2.21 -20.52
C LYS A 387 -3.02 -0.98 -19.92
N TYR A 388 -2.18 -0.29 -20.70
CA TYR A 388 -1.52 0.93 -20.24
C TYR A 388 -2.51 2.10 -20.11
N GLN A 389 -3.46 2.22 -21.02
CA GLN A 389 -4.54 3.23 -20.95
C GLN A 389 -5.36 3.11 -19.67
N ASN A 390 -5.58 1.87 -19.19
CA ASN A 390 -6.31 1.59 -17.95
C ASN A 390 -5.38 1.41 -16.72
N SER A 391 -4.10 1.76 -16.87
CA SER A 391 -3.18 1.78 -15.71
C SER A 391 -3.60 2.88 -14.72
N PRO A 392 -3.28 2.74 -13.43
CA PRO A 392 -3.77 3.65 -12.39
C PRO A 392 -3.51 5.12 -12.67
N LEU A 393 -2.32 5.47 -13.13
CA LEU A 393 -1.94 6.86 -13.41
C LEU A 393 -2.61 7.41 -14.67
N VAL A 394 -2.54 6.68 -15.79
CA VAL A 394 -3.09 7.15 -17.09
C VAL A 394 -4.60 7.32 -17.00
N LEU A 395 -5.28 6.36 -16.39
CA LEU A 395 -6.72 6.42 -16.17
C LEU A 395 -7.11 7.60 -15.27
N ALA A 396 -6.35 7.82 -14.17
CA ALA A 396 -6.61 8.94 -13.27
C ALA A 396 -6.44 10.30 -13.97
N ILE A 397 -5.40 10.46 -14.79
CA ILE A 397 -5.18 11.69 -15.58
C ILE A 397 -6.33 11.93 -16.58
N ASN A 398 -6.75 10.88 -17.29
CA ASN A 398 -7.84 10.99 -18.25
C ASN A 398 -9.16 11.40 -17.58
N GLU A 399 -9.51 10.73 -16.48
CA GLU A 399 -10.70 11.06 -15.70
C GLU A 399 -10.62 12.47 -15.09
N TRP A 400 -9.46 12.86 -14.54
CA TRP A 400 -9.22 14.19 -13.99
C TRP A 400 -9.42 15.29 -15.04
N ASN A 401 -8.87 15.10 -16.22
CA ASN A 401 -8.95 16.06 -17.32
C ASN A 401 -10.39 16.21 -17.87
N SER A 402 -11.27 15.24 -17.62
CA SER A 402 -12.69 15.29 -18.02
C SER A 402 -13.61 15.94 -16.97
N LEU A 403 -13.08 16.27 -15.77
CA LEU A 403 -13.88 16.90 -14.73
C LEU A 403 -14.18 18.37 -15.04
N PRO A 404 -15.33 18.91 -14.59
CA PRO A 404 -15.63 20.34 -14.70
C PRO A 404 -14.66 21.19 -13.83
N SER A 405 -14.40 22.41 -14.29
CA SER A 405 -13.52 23.37 -13.59
C SER A 405 -13.94 23.67 -12.15
N SER A 406 -15.24 23.65 -11.88
CA SER A 406 -15.79 23.88 -10.53
C SER A 406 -15.39 22.80 -9.51
N LEU A 407 -15.09 21.57 -9.98
CA LEU A 407 -14.63 20.50 -9.12
C LEU A 407 -13.11 20.58 -8.91
N VAL A 408 -12.34 20.65 -9.98
CA VAL A 408 -10.86 20.58 -9.91
C VAL A 408 -10.23 21.80 -9.25
N GLY A 409 -10.94 22.93 -9.18
CA GLY A 409 -10.48 24.14 -8.49
C GLY A 409 -10.56 24.07 -6.97
N GLN A 410 -11.19 23.06 -6.39
CA GLN A 410 -11.26 22.88 -4.95
C GLN A 410 -9.95 22.34 -4.42
N THR A 411 -9.34 23.02 -3.46
CA THR A 411 -8.05 22.60 -2.86
C THR A 411 -8.22 21.66 -1.66
N ASP A 412 -9.34 21.78 -0.95
CA ASP A 412 -9.65 20.89 0.17
C ASP A 412 -10.19 19.54 -0.33
N THR A 413 -9.52 18.46 0.08
CA THR A 413 -9.85 17.10 -0.36
C THR A 413 -11.24 16.65 0.09
N SER A 414 -11.73 17.07 1.26
CA SER A 414 -13.05 16.68 1.77
C SER A 414 -14.17 17.35 0.96
N SER A 415 -14.01 18.64 0.68
CA SER A 415 -14.93 19.41 -0.17
C SER A 415 -14.96 18.86 -1.61
N PHE A 416 -13.79 18.57 -2.18
CA PHE A 416 -13.66 17.92 -3.49
C PHE A 416 -14.38 16.58 -3.52
N GLN A 417 -14.16 15.72 -2.52
CA GLN A 417 -14.78 14.40 -2.45
C GLN A 417 -16.31 14.48 -2.38
N THR A 418 -16.86 15.42 -1.60
CA THR A 418 -18.30 15.62 -1.47
C THR A 418 -18.91 16.09 -2.80
N ALA A 419 -18.29 17.06 -3.44
CA ALA A 419 -18.74 17.60 -4.72
C ALA A 419 -18.63 16.56 -5.86
N LEU A 420 -17.56 15.78 -5.86
CA LEU A 420 -17.35 14.69 -6.81
C LEU A 420 -18.40 13.57 -6.63
N LEU A 421 -18.76 13.22 -5.40
CA LEU A 421 -19.84 12.27 -5.12
C LEU A 421 -21.17 12.73 -5.75
N ALA A 422 -21.55 14.00 -5.55
CA ALA A 422 -22.75 14.57 -6.14
C ALA A 422 -22.70 14.55 -7.68
N PHE A 423 -21.57 14.92 -8.26
CA PHE A 423 -21.37 14.91 -9.71
C PHE A 423 -21.51 13.50 -10.31
N LEU A 424 -20.86 12.48 -9.71
CA LEU A 424 -20.94 11.11 -10.17
C LEU A 424 -22.35 10.49 -9.99
N ALA A 425 -23.11 10.93 -9.00
CA ALA A 425 -24.50 10.50 -8.82
C ALA A 425 -25.39 10.99 -9.99
N ILE A 426 -25.22 12.23 -10.42
CA ILE A 426 -25.99 12.81 -11.55
C ILE A 426 -25.66 12.10 -12.87
N GLN A 427 -24.38 11.78 -13.13
CA GLN A 427 -23.97 11.09 -14.36
C GLN A 427 -24.58 9.68 -14.51
N ASN A 428 -24.96 9.02 -13.43
CA ASN A 428 -25.57 7.68 -13.49
C ASN A 428 -27.10 7.72 -13.61
N THR A 429 -27.71 8.89 -13.51
CA THR A 429 -29.16 9.08 -13.70
C THR A 429 -29.54 9.54 -15.11
N LEU A 430 -28.57 9.96 -15.91
CA LEU A 430 -28.66 10.27 -17.32
C LEU A 430 -28.27 9.08 -18.20
#